data_dbdb683e03e771129fa9e4bdef4c0a2a
#
_entry.id   dbdb683e03e771129fa9e4bdef4c0a2a
#
_cell.length_a   1.000
_cell.length_b   1.000
_cell.length_c   1.000
_cell.angle_alpha   90.00
_cell.angle_beta   90.00
_cell.angle_gamma   90.00
#
_symmetry.space_group_name_H-M   'P 1'
#
loop_
_entity.id
_entity.type
_entity.pdbx_description
1 polymer ?
#
loop_
_entity_poly.entity_id
_entity_poly.type
_entity_poly.pdbx_seq_one_letter_code
_entity_poly.pdbx_strand_id
1 'polypeptide(L)'
;MEKGEGKELKDRYHVKAYPTLNFINTEGAMVHCVVGGMNVKELLEQGNVALNGKGVAFMQHEYACGNREPEFIETYLNVLDMANLGEEAQQVSLNYFATLDRGKLNEEAYWNIFVKFVNDVSSDLFQYVYANQSEFISRYGEQPVKRKLSAVWSIGANKFVHEKNGEMVLDKKGFDRYVKWMKKSKVEGWESIATSARMLNAEKLKDWKTYIDLGEVQLKKGKVSDLILYNWGLRLTQNCKDKTLRLRAARWFDEAAATSAKRETEGKGNMMSFRTYFEKLAEELKQ
;
A
#
# COMPACT_ATOMS: atom_id res chain seq x y z
N MET A 1 23.66 8.13 -5.11
CA MET A 1 22.79 9.30 -5.32
C MET A 1 22.60 10.19 -4.09
N GLU A 2 23.20 9.87 -2.96
CA GLU A 2 23.08 10.69 -1.74
C GLU A 2 24.31 11.59 -1.46
N LYS A 3 25.20 11.75 -2.45
CA LYS A 3 26.41 12.58 -2.35
C LYS A 3 26.50 13.50 -3.56
N GLY A 4 27.04 14.72 -3.35
CA GLY A 4 27.27 15.71 -4.41
C GLY A 4 25.98 16.22 -5.06
N GLU A 5 26.05 16.53 -6.36
CA GLU A 5 24.94 17.08 -7.17
C GLU A 5 23.66 16.28 -7.11
N GLY A 6 23.75 14.95 -6.97
CA GLY A 6 22.56 14.08 -6.87
C GLY A 6 21.74 14.33 -5.62
N LYS A 7 22.36 14.76 -4.52
CA LYS A 7 21.64 15.15 -3.29
C LYS A 7 20.92 16.47 -3.48
N GLU A 8 21.58 17.45 -4.08
CA GLU A 8 20.99 18.78 -4.34
C GLU A 8 19.78 18.67 -5.27
N LEU A 9 19.88 17.87 -6.34
CA LEU A 9 18.76 17.62 -7.25
C LEU A 9 17.60 16.87 -6.57
N LYS A 10 17.90 15.89 -5.71
CA LYS A 10 16.88 15.20 -4.91
C LYS A 10 16.09 16.17 -4.03
N ASP A 11 16.82 17.05 -3.32
CA ASP A 11 16.20 18.01 -2.40
C ASP A 11 15.43 19.09 -3.18
N ARG A 12 16.01 19.61 -4.27
CA ARG A 12 15.39 20.63 -5.13
C ARG A 12 14.08 20.19 -5.76
N TYR A 13 14.00 18.93 -6.23
CA TYR A 13 12.83 18.38 -6.90
C TYR A 13 12.03 17.44 -6.01
N HIS A 14 12.28 17.42 -4.71
CA HIS A 14 11.56 16.62 -3.70
C HIS A 14 11.40 15.14 -4.05
N VAL A 15 12.47 14.51 -4.60
CA VAL A 15 12.46 13.12 -5.02
C VAL A 15 12.34 12.20 -3.81
N LYS A 16 11.22 11.47 -3.71
CA LYS A 16 10.91 10.57 -2.57
C LYS A 16 11.09 9.09 -2.91
N ALA A 17 11.12 8.73 -4.18
CA ALA A 17 11.21 7.34 -4.65
C ALA A 17 12.15 7.22 -5.86
N TYR A 18 12.61 6.00 -6.17
CA TYR A 18 13.49 5.72 -7.30
C TYR A 18 12.97 4.54 -8.13
N PRO A 19 13.07 4.61 -9.48
CA PRO A 19 13.47 5.77 -10.26
C PRO A 19 12.41 6.87 -10.30
N THR A 20 12.83 8.13 -10.38
CA THR A 20 11.95 9.28 -10.66
C THR A 20 12.48 10.01 -11.89
N LEU A 21 11.62 10.29 -12.84
CA LEU A 21 11.89 11.06 -14.04
C LEU A 21 11.22 12.43 -13.92
N ASN A 22 12.04 13.47 -13.87
CA ASN A 22 11.56 14.85 -13.83
C ASN A 22 11.79 15.51 -15.20
N PHE A 23 10.75 16.09 -15.76
CA PHE A 23 10.79 16.91 -16.96
C PHE A 23 10.86 18.38 -16.52
N ILE A 24 11.93 19.06 -16.94
CA ILE A 24 12.31 20.38 -16.45
C ILE A 24 12.32 21.34 -17.64
N ASN A 25 11.73 22.52 -17.48
CA ASN A 25 11.76 23.55 -18.51
C ASN A 25 13.12 24.28 -18.52
N THR A 26 13.30 25.19 -19.48
CA THR A 26 14.54 25.99 -19.65
C THR A 26 14.84 26.91 -18.46
N GLU A 27 13.85 27.20 -17.63
CA GLU A 27 13.98 28.03 -16.42
C GLU A 27 14.33 27.18 -15.17
N GLY A 28 14.44 25.86 -15.31
CA GLY A 28 14.76 24.94 -14.23
C GLY A 28 13.54 24.56 -13.35
N ALA A 29 12.32 24.87 -13.79
CA ALA A 29 11.11 24.45 -13.10
C ALA A 29 10.65 23.06 -13.57
N MET A 30 10.19 22.21 -12.64
CA MET A 30 9.62 20.91 -12.95
C MET A 30 8.24 21.10 -13.54
N VAL A 31 8.02 20.65 -14.77
CA VAL A 31 6.75 20.73 -15.47
C VAL A 31 5.97 19.42 -15.42
N HIS A 32 6.68 18.30 -15.29
CA HIS A 32 6.09 16.99 -15.18
C HIS A 32 7.01 16.02 -14.41
N CYS A 33 6.42 15.02 -13.78
CA CYS A 33 7.15 14.02 -13.01
C CYS A 33 6.46 12.65 -13.17
N VAL A 34 7.27 11.60 -13.26
CA VAL A 34 6.79 10.22 -13.26
C VAL A 34 7.69 9.37 -12.36
N VAL A 35 7.10 8.54 -11.52
CA VAL A 35 7.80 7.64 -10.60
C VAL A 35 7.60 6.20 -11.04
N GLY A 36 8.69 5.44 -11.07
CA GLY A 36 8.72 4.05 -11.50
C GLY A 36 9.46 3.83 -12.81
N GLY A 37 9.77 2.56 -13.10
CA GLY A 37 10.35 2.15 -14.37
C GLY A 37 9.31 2.18 -15.48
N MET A 38 9.72 2.55 -16.69
CA MET A 38 8.87 2.57 -17.88
C MET A 38 9.64 2.11 -19.10
N ASN A 39 8.91 1.64 -20.10
CA ASN A 39 9.49 1.31 -21.41
C ASN A 39 9.67 2.56 -22.26
N VAL A 40 10.36 2.42 -23.42
CA VAL A 40 10.67 3.55 -24.31
C VAL A 40 9.42 4.26 -24.82
N LYS A 41 8.37 3.51 -25.16
CA LYS A 41 7.11 4.07 -25.67
C LYS A 41 6.47 4.94 -24.60
N GLU A 42 6.33 4.43 -23.38
CA GLU A 42 5.80 5.17 -22.23
C GLU A 42 6.62 6.43 -21.93
N LEU A 43 7.97 6.34 -21.99
CA LEU A 43 8.83 7.51 -21.80
C LEU A 43 8.57 8.61 -22.83
N LEU A 44 8.43 8.25 -24.10
CA LEU A 44 8.12 9.19 -25.17
C LEU A 44 6.73 9.82 -24.99
N GLU A 45 5.74 9.04 -24.56
CA GLU A 45 4.40 9.54 -24.24
C GLU A 45 4.45 10.56 -23.10
N GLN A 46 5.19 10.28 -22.03
CA GLN A 46 5.36 11.23 -20.91
C GLN A 46 6.16 12.48 -21.31
N GLY A 47 7.15 12.34 -22.18
CA GLY A 47 7.85 13.47 -22.78
C GLY A 47 6.91 14.38 -23.59
N ASN A 48 6.01 13.79 -24.35
CA ASN A 48 4.99 14.56 -25.10
C ASN A 48 4.00 15.26 -24.16
N VAL A 49 3.59 14.61 -23.05
CA VAL A 49 2.76 15.25 -22.02
C VAL A 49 3.44 16.49 -21.45
N ALA A 50 4.74 16.40 -21.13
CA ALA A 50 5.53 17.52 -20.63
C ALA A 50 5.65 18.66 -21.67
N LEU A 51 5.99 18.31 -22.92
CA LEU A 51 6.19 19.28 -24.02
C LEU A 51 4.89 20.02 -24.39
N ASN A 52 3.75 19.31 -24.35
CA ASN A 52 2.43 19.92 -24.68
C ASN A 52 1.81 20.66 -23.50
N GLY A 53 2.54 20.90 -22.42
CA GLY A 53 2.05 21.62 -21.26
C GLY A 53 0.93 20.92 -20.49
N LYS A 54 0.80 19.59 -20.61
CA LYS A 54 -0.24 18.79 -19.92
C LYS A 54 0.30 18.02 -18.71
N GLY A 55 1.47 18.40 -18.22
CA GLY A 55 2.12 17.77 -17.08
C GLY A 55 1.52 18.16 -15.72
N VAL A 56 2.14 17.66 -14.64
CA VAL A 56 1.67 17.86 -13.25
C VAL A 56 1.43 19.34 -12.95
N ALA A 57 2.39 20.23 -13.26
CA ALA A 57 2.30 21.64 -12.92
C ALA A 57 1.11 22.33 -13.63
N PHE A 58 0.85 22.00 -14.91
CA PHE A 58 -0.29 22.50 -15.63
C PHE A 58 -1.62 22.03 -15.02
N MET A 59 -1.73 20.73 -14.72
CA MET A 59 -2.93 20.16 -14.12
C MET A 59 -3.24 20.76 -12.74
N GLN A 60 -2.21 20.96 -11.92
CA GLN A 60 -2.33 21.65 -10.63
C GLN A 60 -2.83 23.08 -10.79
N HIS A 61 -2.30 23.82 -11.77
CA HIS A 61 -2.75 25.18 -12.07
C HIS A 61 -4.21 25.21 -12.51
N GLU A 62 -4.60 24.40 -13.48
CA GLU A 62 -5.98 24.32 -13.98
C GLU A 62 -6.97 23.96 -12.86
N TYR A 63 -6.58 23.00 -11.99
CA TYR A 63 -7.38 22.64 -10.83
C TYR A 63 -7.52 23.82 -9.85
N ALA A 64 -6.45 24.56 -9.59
CA ALA A 64 -6.47 25.75 -8.76
C ALA A 64 -7.32 26.88 -9.36
N CYS A 65 -7.35 27.01 -10.69
CA CYS A 65 -8.23 27.94 -11.43
C CYS A 65 -9.70 27.51 -11.47
N GLY A 66 -10.04 26.35 -10.88
CA GLY A 66 -11.44 25.93 -10.75
C GLY A 66 -11.93 24.95 -11.82
N ASN A 67 -11.04 24.40 -12.66
CA ASN A 67 -11.44 23.36 -13.60
C ASN A 67 -11.87 22.09 -12.84
N ARG A 68 -13.12 21.66 -13.07
CA ARG A 68 -13.75 20.50 -12.41
C ARG A 68 -14.47 19.59 -13.42
N GLU A 69 -14.18 19.77 -14.72
CA GLU A 69 -14.75 18.90 -15.74
C GLU A 69 -14.37 17.43 -15.49
N PRO A 70 -15.29 16.47 -15.64
CA PRO A 70 -15.03 15.06 -15.31
C PRO A 70 -13.79 14.48 -16.01
N GLU A 71 -13.62 14.72 -17.29
CA GLU A 71 -12.48 14.23 -18.08
C GLU A 71 -11.16 14.86 -17.61
N PHE A 72 -11.20 16.13 -17.21
CA PHE A 72 -10.03 16.81 -16.63
C PHE A 72 -9.66 16.18 -15.30
N ILE A 73 -10.62 15.95 -14.39
CA ILE A 73 -10.39 15.35 -13.08
C ILE A 73 -9.82 13.94 -13.21
N GLU A 74 -10.36 13.11 -14.10
CA GLU A 74 -9.84 11.76 -14.35
C GLU A 74 -8.39 11.82 -14.83
N THR A 75 -8.09 12.69 -15.80
CA THR A 75 -6.73 12.87 -16.31
C THR A 75 -5.79 13.39 -15.23
N TYR A 76 -6.22 14.36 -14.44
CA TYR A 76 -5.43 14.94 -13.35
C TYR A 76 -5.09 13.89 -12.27
N LEU A 77 -6.07 13.11 -11.84
CA LEU A 77 -5.86 12.03 -10.88
C LEU A 77 -4.86 10.99 -11.38
N ASN A 78 -4.90 10.64 -12.67
CA ASN A 78 -3.94 9.73 -13.27
C ASN A 78 -2.53 10.33 -13.31
N VAL A 79 -2.39 11.61 -13.64
CA VAL A 79 -1.12 12.33 -13.63
C VAL A 79 -0.52 12.39 -12.21
N LEU A 80 -1.33 12.66 -11.19
CA LEU A 80 -0.92 12.65 -9.80
C LEU A 80 -0.46 11.25 -9.33
N ASP A 81 -1.15 10.20 -9.76
CA ASP A 81 -0.78 8.82 -9.44
C ASP A 81 0.58 8.44 -10.05
N MET A 82 0.80 8.78 -11.33
CA MET A 82 2.07 8.56 -12.01
C MET A 82 3.22 9.33 -11.36
N ALA A 83 2.95 10.51 -10.83
CA ALA A 83 3.89 11.33 -10.10
C ALA A 83 4.08 10.89 -8.63
N ASN A 84 3.40 9.82 -8.17
CA ASN A 84 3.39 9.35 -6.78
C ASN A 84 2.93 10.43 -5.77
N LEU A 85 1.98 11.27 -6.20
CA LEU A 85 1.34 12.31 -5.39
C LEU A 85 0.00 11.82 -4.82
N GLY A 86 0.02 10.65 -4.20
CA GLY A 86 -1.19 9.93 -3.76
C GLY A 86 -2.02 10.69 -2.72
N GLU A 87 -1.41 11.48 -1.85
CA GLU A 87 -2.15 12.31 -0.87
C GLU A 87 -2.95 13.40 -1.57
N GLU A 88 -2.35 14.06 -2.57
CA GLU A 88 -3.03 15.07 -3.38
C GLU A 88 -4.14 14.44 -4.22
N ALA A 89 -3.87 13.30 -4.86
CA ALA A 89 -4.87 12.55 -5.62
C ALA A 89 -6.08 12.16 -4.75
N GLN A 90 -5.84 11.71 -3.51
CA GLN A 90 -6.91 11.43 -2.56
C GLN A 90 -7.73 12.68 -2.23
N GLN A 91 -7.07 13.81 -1.95
CA GLN A 91 -7.78 15.05 -1.62
C GLN A 91 -8.59 15.57 -2.82
N VAL A 92 -8.03 15.55 -4.03
CA VAL A 92 -8.73 15.93 -5.26
C VAL A 92 -9.96 15.03 -5.47
N SER A 93 -9.81 13.72 -5.31
CA SER A 93 -10.93 12.79 -5.47
C SER A 93 -12.04 13.01 -4.44
N LEU A 94 -11.70 13.22 -3.18
CA LEU A 94 -12.69 13.50 -2.12
C LEU A 94 -13.43 14.82 -2.37
N ASN A 95 -12.72 15.88 -2.75
CA ASN A 95 -13.32 17.17 -3.09
C ASN A 95 -14.25 17.05 -4.28
N TYR A 96 -13.85 16.31 -5.31
CA TYR A 96 -14.66 16.06 -6.49
C TYR A 96 -15.97 15.34 -6.15
N PHE A 97 -15.87 14.24 -5.40
CA PHE A 97 -17.05 13.49 -4.96
C PHE A 97 -17.94 14.25 -3.97
N ALA A 98 -17.43 15.26 -3.26
CA ALA A 98 -18.24 16.10 -2.40
C ALA A 98 -19.25 16.96 -3.17
N THR A 99 -18.97 17.22 -4.46
CA THR A 99 -19.85 18.01 -5.34
C THR A 99 -20.79 17.17 -6.19
N LEU A 100 -20.65 15.82 -6.16
CA LEU A 100 -21.42 14.91 -6.99
C LEU A 100 -22.54 14.23 -6.21
N ASP A 101 -23.62 13.90 -6.92
CA ASP A 101 -24.62 12.98 -6.42
C ASP A 101 -24.02 11.57 -6.19
N ARG A 102 -24.40 10.92 -5.09
CA ARG A 102 -23.89 9.59 -4.73
C ARG A 102 -24.25 8.51 -5.76
N GLY A 103 -25.33 8.70 -6.51
CA GLY A 103 -25.74 7.82 -7.61
C GLY A 103 -24.70 7.74 -8.73
N LYS A 104 -23.81 8.73 -8.85
CA LYS A 104 -22.69 8.71 -9.81
C LYS A 104 -21.71 7.55 -9.56
N LEU A 105 -21.60 7.04 -8.35
CA LEU A 105 -20.82 5.84 -8.05
C LEU A 105 -21.34 4.58 -8.74
N ASN A 106 -22.53 4.61 -9.28
CA ASN A 106 -23.09 3.55 -10.12
C ASN A 106 -22.58 3.59 -11.57
N GLU A 107 -21.84 4.62 -11.96
CA GLU A 107 -21.16 4.72 -13.27
C GLU A 107 -19.71 4.22 -13.09
N GLU A 108 -19.23 3.37 -14.01
CA GLU A 108 -17.94 2.68 -13.89
C GLU A 108 -16.75 3.64 -13.76
N ALA A 109 -16.76 4.77 -14.47
CA ALA A 109 -15.69 5.77 -14.40
C ALA A 109 -15.52 6.32 -12.98
N TYR A 110 -16.61 6.69 -12.31
CA TYR A 110 -16.56 7.20 -10.93
C TYR A 110 -16.22 6.11 -9.91
N TRP A 111 -16.70 4.88 -10.14
CA TRP A 111 -16.33 3.73 -9.33
C TRP A 111 -14.83 3.46 -9.40
N ASN A 112 -14.22 3.54 -10.57
CA ASN A 112 -12.78 3.36 -10.76
C ASN A 112 -11.98 4.43 -10.02
N ILE A 113 -12.40 5.69 -10.04
CA ILE A 113 -11.80 6.77 -9.25
C ILE A 113 -11.92 6.46 -7.74
N PHE A 114 -13.08 6.04 -7.27
CA PHE A 114 -13.27 5.64 -5.87
C PHE A 114 -12.33 4.49 -5.48
N VAL A 115 -12.26 3.45 -6.30
CA VAL A 115 -11.42 2.27 -6.02
C VAL A 115 -9.95 2.65 -5.95
N LYS A 116 -9.49 3.53 -6.83
CA LYS A 116 -8.07 3.88 -6.92
C LYS A 116 -7.65 4.90 -5.84
N PHE A 117 -8.44 5.93 -5.63
CA PHE A 117 -7.98 7.11 -4.88
C PHE A 117 -8.61 7.31 -3.51
N VAL A 118 -9.79 6.74 -3.21
CA VAL A 118 -10.42 6.93 -1.90
C VAL A 118 -9.88 5.91 -0.90
N ASN A 119 -8.93 6.33 -0.07
CA ASN A 119 -8.24 5.47 0.91
C ASN A 119 -8.37 5.97 2.36
N ASP A 120 -9.27 6.93 2.59
CA ASP A 120 -9.59 7.39 3.95
C ASP A 120 -10.86 6.71 4.46
N VAL A 121 -10.69 5.84 5.47
CA VAL A 121 -11.76 5.11 6.12
C VAL A 121 -12.77 6.04 6.82
N SER A 122 -12.35 7.23 7.23
CA SER A 122 -13.19 8.21 7.93
C SER A 122 -13.97 9.11 6.97
N SER A 123 -13.69 9.08 5.67
CA SER A 123 -14.39 9.91 4.69
C SER A 123 -15.86 9.50 4.57
N ASP A 124 -16.75 10.48 4.44
CA ASP A 124 -18.18 10.26 4.24
C ASP A 124 -18.45 9.40 3.00
N LEU A 125 -17.63 9.56 1.97
CA LEU A 125 -17.73 8.78 0.75
C LEU A 125 -17.47 7.29 1.00
N PHE A 126 -16.39 6.96 1.71
CA PHE A 126 -16.10 5.56 2.06
C PHE A 126 -17.19 4.98 2.96
N GLN A 127 -17.63 5.73 3.97
CA GLN A 127 -18.68 5.28 4.90
C GLN A 127 -20.01 5.06 4.17
N TYR A 128 -20.35 5.88 3.19
CA TYR A 128 -21.52 5.67 2.33
C TYR A 128 -21.43 4.35 1.55
N VAL A 129 -20.31 4.11 0.86
CA VAL A 129 -20.09 2.86 0.10
C VAL A 129 -20.09 1.65 1.05
N TYR A 130 -19.48 1.78 2.23
CA TYR A 130 -19.44 0.71 3.22
C TYR A 130 -20.85 0.35 3.74
N ALA A 131 -21.67 1.35 4.04
CA ALA A 131 -23.03 1.16 4.51
C ALA A 131 -23.95 0.54 3.44
N ASN A 132 -23.71 0.86 2.16
CA ASN A 132 -24.52 0.39 1.03
C ASN A 132 -23.80 -0.68 0.20
N GLN A 133 -22.85 -1.43 0.80
CA GLN A 133 -21.98 -2.35 0.06
C GLN A 133 -22.71 -3.41 -0.75
N SER A 134 -23.92 -3.81 -0.35
CA SER A 134 -24.72 -4.79 -1.09
C SER A 134 -25.13 -4.30 -2.48
N GLU A 135 -25.40 -3.00 -2.65
CA GLU A 135 -25.69 -2.38 -3.94
C GLU A 135 -24.46 -2.44 -4.85
N PHE A 136 -23.29 -2.06 -4.33
CA PHE A 136 -22.03 -2.08 -5.07
C PHE A 136 -21.57 -3.50 -5.39
N ILE A 137 -21.79 -4.46 -4.50
CA ILE A 137 -21.53 -5.89 -4.75
C ILE A 137 -22.40 -6.41 -5.90
N SER A 138 -23.68 -6.07 -5.94
CA SER A 138 -24.58 -6.46 -7.02
C SER A 138 -24.13 -5.93 -8.38
N ARG A 139 -23.52 -4.75 -8.41
CA ARG A 139 -23.10 -4.07 -9.66
C ARG A 139 -21.68 -4.44 -10.10
N TYR A 140 -20.72 -4.45 -9.18
CA TYR A 140 -19.29 -4.59 -9.48
C TYR A 140 -18.70 -5.93 -9.04
N GLY A 141 -19.50 -6.80 -8.44
CA GLY A 141 -19.09 -8.11 -7.95
C GLY A 141 -18.58 -8.09 -6.51
N GLU A 142 -18.73 -9.23 -5.84
CA GLU A 142 -18.41 -9.37 -4.42
C GLU A 142 -16.90 -9.17 -4.14
N GLN A 143 -16.04 -9.84 -4.90
CA GLN A 143 -14.61 -9.84 -4.65
C GLN A 143 -13.94 -8.46 -4.83
N PRO A 144 -14.19 -7.68 -5.92
CA PRO A 144 -13.64 -6.35 -6.07
C PRO A 144 -14.06 -5.40 -4.96
N VAL A 145 -15.35 -5.40 -4.61
CA VAL A 145 -15.89 -4.52 -3.56
C VAL A 145 -15.31 -4.87 -2.20
N LYS A 146 -15.40 -6.13 -1.77
CA LYS A 146 -14.84 -6.58 -0.48
C LYS A 146 -13.34 -6.32 -0.37
N ARG A 147 -12.59 -6.54 -1.46
CA ARG A 147 -11.14 -6.24 -1.49
C ARG A 147 -10.88 -4.76 -1.25
N LYS A 148 -11.61 -3.87 -1.93
CA LYS A 148 -11.47 -2.41 -1.72
C LYS A 148 -11.81 -2.01 -0.30
N LEU A 149 -12.95 -2.46 0.23
CA LEU A 149 -13.38 -2.12 1.58
C LEU A 149 -12.37 -2.61 2.63
N SER A 150 -11.93 -3.86 2.53
CA SER A 150 -10.91 -4.43 3.43
C SER A 150 -9.57 -3.70 3.33
N ALA A 151 -9.14 -3.30 2.12
CA ALA A 151 -7.90 -2.56 1.92
C ALA A 151 -7.94 -1.20 2.64
N VAL A 152 -9.04 -0.44 2.53
CA VAL A 152 -9.17 0.87 3.19
C VAL A 152 -9.15 0.73 4.71
N TRP A 153 -9.87 -0.26 5.28
CA TRP A 153 -9.79 -0.56 6.71
C TRP A 153 -8.37 -0.93 7.15
N SER A 154 -7.64 -1.69 6.33
CA SER A 154 -6.24 -2.08 6.60
C SER A 154 -5.31 -0.87 6.57
N ILE A 155 -5.46 0.03 5.58
CA ILE A 155 -4.70 1.28 5.49
C ILE A 155 -4.91 2.13 6.75
N GLY A 156 -6.16 2.27 7.19
CA GLY A 156 -6.48 3.00 8.42
C GLY A 156 -5.84 2.37 9.67
N ALA A 157 -5.79 1.03 9.75
CA ALA A 157 -5.18 0.32 10.87
C ALA A 157 -3.65 0.52 10.97
N ASN A 158 -2.98 0.89 9.88
CA ASN A 158 -1.53 1.02 9.79
C ASN A 158 -1.00 2.44 10.11
N LYS A 159 -1.87 3.40 10.48
CA LYS A 159 -1.52 4.81 10.70
C LYS A 159 -1.08 5.17 12.13
N PHE A 160 -1.06 4.21 13.06
CA PHE A 160 -0.88 4.49 14.49
C PHE A 160 0.57 4.49 14.97
N VAL A 161 1.53 4.13 14.13
CA VAL A 161 2.96 4.30 14.42
C VAL A 161 3.49 5.47 13.61
N HIS A 162 4.03 6.46 14.30
CA HIS A 162 4.58 7.68 13.72
C HIS A 162 5.90 8.05 14.38
N GLU A 163 6.70 8.85 13.71
CA GLU A 163 7.94 9.38 14.26
C GLU A 163 7.65 10.55 15.20
N LYS A 164 8.29 10.53 16.37
CA LYS A 164 8.28 11.62 17.33
C LYS A 164 9.68 11.80 17.92
N ASN A 165 10.29 12.96 17.72
CA ASN A 165 11.65 13.29 18.19
C ASN A 165 12.72 12.27 17.71
N GLY A 166 12.61 11.77 16.48
CA GLY A 166 13.54 10.79 15.90
C GLY A 166 13.28 9.32 16.31
N GLU A 167 12.27 9.05 17.10
CA GLU A 167 11.89 7.72 17.53
C GLU A 167 10.49 7.33 17.01
N MET A 168 10.33 6.05 16.67
CA MET A 168 9.02 5.50 16.28
C MET A 168 8.17 5.25 17.52
N VAL A 169 6.97 5.83 17.57
CA VAL A 169 6.05 5.75 18.71
C VAL A 169 4.69 5.22 18.26
N LEU A 170 4.11 4.30 19.03
CA LEU A 170 2.76 3.79 18.82
C LEU A 170 1.72 4.61 19.62
N ASP A 171 0.75 5.20 18.92
CA ASP A 171 -0.50 5.64 19.57
C ASP A 171 -1.38 4.42 19.90
N LYS A 172 -1.05 3.76 21.00
CA LYS A 172 -1.78 2.57 21.47
C LYS A 172 -3.26 2.86 21.72
N LYS A 173 -3.58 4.02 22.31
CA LYS A 173 -4.99 4.37 22.60
C LYS A 173 -5.79 4.60 21.33
N GLY A 174 -5.21 5.26 20.32
CA GLY A 174 -5.81 5.45 19.01
C GLY A 174 -6.03 4.13 18.30
N PHE A 175 -5.02 3.27 18.29
CA PHE A 175 -5.11 1.93 17.69
C PHE A 175 -6.21 1.07 18.35
N ASP A 176 -6.28 1.05 19.68
CA ASP A 176 -7.30 0.28 20.40
C ASP A 176 -8.72 0.80 20.11
N ARG A 177 -8.90 2.14 20.00
CA ARG A 177 -10.18 2.74 19.56
C ARG A 177 -10.53 2.32 18.14
N TYR A 178 -9.56 2.31 17.24
CA TYR A 178 -9.76 1.89 15.85
C TYR A 178 -10.19 0.41 15.75
N VAL A 179 -9.55 -0.47 16.50
CA VAL A 179 -9.92 -1.89 16.56
C VAL A 179 -11.36 -2.06 17.09
N LYS A 180 -11.74 -1.30 18.13
CA LYS A 180 -13.12 -1.29 18.62
C LYS A 180 -14.11 -0.80 17.58
N TRP A 181 -13.71 0.21 16.79
CA TRP A 181 -14.53 0.72 15.69
C TRP A 181 -14.74 -0.33 14.58
N MET A 182 -13.68 -0.99 14.10
CA MET A 182 -13.80 -2.10 13.15
C MET A 182 -14.77 -3.19 13.64
N LYS A 183 -14.63 -3.59 14.91
CA LYS A 183 -15.51 -4.60 15.52
C LYS A 183 -16.98 -4.14 15.58
N LYS A 184 -17.23 -2.90 16.01
CA LYS A 184 -18.58 -2.30 16.08
C LYS A 184 -19.20 -2.19 14.68
N SER A 185 -18.41 -1.83 13.69
CA SER A 185 -18.83 -1.73 12.29
C SER A 185 -18.97 -3.09 11.59
N LYS A 186 -18.71 -4.20 12.30
CA LYS A 186 -18.80 -5.58 11.77
C LYS A 186 -17.92 -5.79 10.54
N VAL A 187 -16.71 -5.20 10.54
CA VAL A 187 -15.76 -5.33 9.42
C VAL A 187 -15.39 -6.80 9.24
N GLU A 188 -15.61 -7.34 8.05
CA GLU A 188 -15.25 -8.71 7.74
C GLU A 188 -13.74 -8.91 7.89
N GLY A 189 -13.34 -9.93 8.66
CA GLY A 189 -11.91 -10.20 8.91
C GLY A 189 -11.19 -9.17 9.79
N TRP A 190 -11.89 -8.33 10.57
CA TRP A 190 -11.30 -7.31 11.43
C TRP A 190 -10.18 -7.83 12.35
N GLU A 191 -10.28 -9.08 12.82
CA GLU A 191 -9.24 -9.71 13.65
C GLU A 191 -7.93 -9.91 12.87
N SER A 192 -8.04 -10.33 11.61
CA SER A 192 -6.88 -10.49 10.72
C SER A 192 -6.23 -9.13 10.42
N ILE A 193 -7.05 -8.12 10.08
CA ILE A 193 -6.59 -6.75 9.86
C ILE A 193 -5.86 -6.22 11.10
N ALA A 194 -6.48 -6.36 12.28
CA ALA A 194 -5.89 -5.90 13.53
C ALA A 194 -4.57 -6.64 13.86
N THR A 195 -4.46 -7.94 13.57
CA THR A 195 -3.26 -8.70 13.83
C THR A 195 -2.13 -8.32 12.85
N SER A 196 -2.44 -8.18 11.57
CA SER A 196 -1.48 -7.71 10.57
C SER A 196 -0.95 -6.31 10.92
N ALA A 197 -1.84 -5.41 11.34
CA ALA A 197 -1.44 -4.06 11.79
C ALA A 197 -0.56 -4.11 13.06
N ARG A 198 -0.85 -4.99 14.04
CA ARG A 198 0.02 -5.18 15.20
C ARG A 198 1.40 -5.69 14.82
N MET A 199 1.48 -6.63 13.88
CA MET A 199 2.77 -7.12 13.39
C MET A 199 3.56 -6.00 12.69
N LEU A 200 2.92 -5.21 11.83
CA LEU A 200 3.56 -4.07 11.17
C LEU A 200 4.01 -3.00 12.19
N ASN A 201 3.21 -2.74 13.23
CA ASN A 201 3.59 -1.83 14.30
C ASN A 201 4.81 -2.37 15.08
N ALA A 202 4.84 -3.66 15.41
CA ALA A 202 5.97 -4.33 16.06
C ALA A 202 7.25 -4.24 15.20
N GLU A 203 7.14 -4.45 13.90
CA GLU A 203 8.24 -4.28 12.95
C GLU A 203 8.80 -2.84 12.98
N LYS A 204 7.93 -1.83 12.84
CA LYS A 204 8.34 -0.41 12.87
C LYS A 204 9.00 -0.01 14.19
N LEU A 205 8.55 -0.59 15.30
CA LEU A 205 9.10 -0.38 16.64
C LEU A 205 10.33 -1.27 16.93
N LYS A 206 10.71 -2.14 16.00
CA LYS A 206 11.76 -3.17 16.17
C LYS A 206 11.49 -4.12 17.34
N ASP A 207 10.23 -4.27 17.75
CA ASP A 207 9.77 -5.26 18.75
C ASP A 207 9.60 -6.64 18.11
N TRP A 208 10.74 -7.28 17.82
CA TRP A 208 10.77 -8.56 17.13
C TRP A 208 10.17 -9.70 17.98
N LYS A 209 10.18 -9.55 19.30
CA LYS A 209 9.52 -10.51 20.18
C LYS A 209 8.00 -10.53 19.92
N THR A 210 7.35 -9.37 19.98
CA THR A 210 5.91 -9.25 19.69
C THR A 210 5.60 -9.68 18.25
N TYR A 211 6.46 -9.34 17.28
CA TYR A 211 6.30 -9.73 15.88
C TYR A 211 6.24 -11.27 15.74
N ILE A 212 7.18 -11.98 16.38
CA ILE A 212 7.27 -13.44 16.33
C ILE A 212 6.12 -14.09 17.11
N ASP A 213 5.78 -13.59 18.29
CA ASP A 213 4.65 -14.10 19.08
C ASP A 213 3.34 -14.04 18.28
N LEU A 214 3.09 -12.94 17.56
CA LEU A 214 1.92 -12.78 16.69
C LEU A 214 1.99 -13.69 15.46
N GLY A 215 3.17 -13.85 14.85
CA GLY A 215 3.40 -14.76 13.72
C GLY A 215 3.06 -16.21 14.08
N GLU A 216 3.52 -16.70 15.22
CA GLU A 216 3.20 -18.05 15.69
C GLU A 216 1.70 -18.26 15.89
N VAL A 217 1.00 -17.27 16.43
CA VAL A 217 -0.45 -17.34 16.58
C VAL A 217 -1.13 -17.44 15.20
N GLN A 218 -0.65 -16.73 14.19
CA GLN A 218 -1.23 -16.81 12.84
C GLN A 218 -0.92 -18.15 12.15
N LEU A 219 0.30 -18.67 12.31
CA LEU A 219 0.70 -19.97 11.76
C LEU A 219 -0.16 -21.10 12.35
N LYS A 220 -0.39 -21.09 13.66
CA LYS A 220 -1.26 -22.07 14.34
C LYS A 220 -2.71 -22.02 13.81
N LYS A 221 -3.20 -20.88 13.32
CA LYS A 221 -4.52 -20.76 12.71
C LYS A 221 -4.58 -21.29 11.27
N GLY A 222 -3.46 -21.65 10.67
CA GLY A 222 -3.37 -22.20 9.31
C GLY A 222 -3.80 -21.22 8.20
N LYS A 223 -3.77 -19.91 8.46
CA LYS A 223 -4.26 -18.87 7.52
C LYS A 223 -3.14 -18.07 6.85
N VAL A 224 -1.89 -18.51 6.95
CA VAL A 224 -0.71 -17.83 6.38
C VAL A 224 -0.35 -18.50 5.07
N SER A 225 -0.39 -17.74 3.96
CA SER A 225 0.07 -18.24 2.67
C SER A 225 1.61 -18.27 2.61
N ASP A 226 2.15 -19.11 1.71
CA ASP A 226 3.60 -19.25 1.51
C ASP A 226 4.26 -17.90 1.19
N LEU A 227 3.61 -17.06 0.37
CA LEU A 227 4.11 -15.71 0.04
C LEU A 227 4.16 -14.78 1.26
N ILE A 228 3.15 -14.82 2.11
CA ILE A 228 3.12 -14.01 3.35
C ILE A 228 4.23 -14.48 4.29
N LEU A 229 4.38 -15.80 4.47
CA LEU A 229 5.41 -16.37 5.31
C LEU A 229 6.82 -16.02 4.79
N TYR A 230 7.04 -16.11 3.49
CA TYR A 230 8.28 -15.70 2.85
C TYR A 230 8.63 -14.23 3.14
N ASN A 231 7.66 -13.33 2.99
CA ASN A 231 7.87 -11.91 3.30
C ASN A 231 8.19 -11.67 4.79
N TRP A 232 7.60 -12.44 5.70
CA TRP A 232 7.97 -12.38 7.11
C TRP A 232 9.42 -12.80 7.33
N GLY A 233 9.87 -13.85 6.64
CA GLY A 233 11.25 -14.32 6.69
C GLY A 233 12.24 -13.26 6.23
N LEU A 234 12.01 -12.63 5.08
CA LEU A 234 12.87 -11.56 4.58
C LEU A 234 13.02 -10.41 5.59
N ARG A 235 11.93 -10.01 6.24
CA ARG A 235 11.98 -8.95 7.25
C ARG A 235 12.81 -9.35 8.48
N LEU A 236 12.65 -10.59 8.93
CA LEU A 236 13.38 -11.13 10.08
C LEU A 236 14.87 -11.29 9.77
N THR A 237 15.25 -11.83 8.61
CA THR A 237 16.66 -11.98 8.21
C THR A 237 17.37 -10.65 8.10
N GLN A 238 16.70 -9.64 7.52
CA GLN A 238 17.28 -8.31 7.29
C GLN A 238 17.39 -7.45 8.56
N ASN A 239 16.45 -7.59 9.49
CA ASN A 239 16.28 -6.58 10.54
C ASN A 239 16.35 -7.12 11.98
N CYS A 240 16.04 -8.40 12.23
CA CYS A 240 16.13 -8.99 13.56
C CYS A 240 17.55 -9.43 13.86
N LYS A 241 18.17 -8.89 14.93
CA LYS A 241 19.54 -9.21 15.34
C LYS A 241 19.60 -10.16 16.54
N ASP A 242 18.48 -10.41 17.22
CA ASP A 242 18.41 -11.30 18.37
C ASP A 242 18.49 -12.77 17.93
N LYS A 243 19.56 -13.46 18.30
CA LYS A 243 19.80 -14.85 17.91
C LYS A 243 18.72 -15.81 18.40
N THR A 244 18.22 -15.60 19.61
CA THR A 244 17.17 -16.47 20.20
C THR A 244 15.87 -16.34 19.42
N LEU A 245 15.49 -15.11 19.07
CA LEU A 245 14.31 -14.84 18.27
C LEU A 245 14.46 -15.35 16.84
N ARG A 246 15.63 -15.18 16.23
CA ARG A 246 15.95 -15.73 14.90
C ARG A 246 15.82 -17.26 14.87
N LEU A 247 16.41 -17.95 15.83
CA LEU A 247 16.31 -19.42 15.95
C LEU A 247 14.87 -19.89 16.16
N ARG A 248 14.09 -19.12 16.89
CA ARG A 248 12.66 -19.39 17.07
C ARG A 248 11.89 -19.27 15.76
N ALA A 249 12.15 -18.24 14.99
CA ALA A 249 11.54 -18.03 13.69
C ALA A 249 12.01 -19.02 12.63
N ALA A 250 13.27 -19.46 12.67
CA ALA A 250 13.82 -20.45 11.73
C ALA A 250 12.97 -21.73 11.67
N ARG A 251 12.39 -22.14 12.80
CA ARG A 251 11.50 -23.31 12.85
C ARG A 251 10.28 -23.21 11.94
N TRP A 252 9.76 -22.02 11.75
CA TRP A 252 8.61 -21.80 10.84
C TRP A 252 8.95 -22.19 9.41
N PHE A 253 10.17 -21.88 9.00
CA PHE A 253 10.65 -22.13 7.65
C PHE A 253 11.11 -23.57 7.47
N ASP A 254 11.69 -24.21 8.51
CA ASP A 254 11.95 -25.65 8.50
C ASP A 254 10.64 -26.45 8.31
N GLU A 255 9.58 -26.11 9.06
CA GLU A 255 8.27 -26.75 8.96
C GLU A 255 7.58 -26.48 7.60
N ALA A 256 7.70 -25.24 7.09
CA ALA A 256 7.13 -24.86 5.79
C ALA A 256 7.85 -25.54 4.63
N ALA A 257 9.18 -25.66 4.69
CA ALA A 257 9.98 -26.40 3.70
C ALA A 257 9.61 -27.89 3.68
N ALA A 258 9.50 -28.51 4.84
CA ALA A 258 9.07 -29.91 4.96
C ALA A 258 7.65 -30.12 4.41
N THR A 259 6.74 -29.20 4.68
CA THR A 259 5.36 -29.23 4.17
C THR A 259 5.33 -29.08 2.63
N SER A 260 6.16 -28.19 2.08
CA SER A 260 6.28 -27.99 0.63
C SER A 260 6.85 -29.24 -0.05
N ALA A 261 7.90 -29.85 0.53
CA ALA A 261 8.47 -31.07 0.03
C ALA A 261 7.45 -32.23 -0.04
N LYS A 262 6.61 -32.35 1.01
CA LYS A 262 5.52 -33.36 1.02
C LYS A 262 4.49 -33.11 -0.06
N ARG A 263 4.07 -31.86 -0.28
CA ARG A 263 3.14 -31.52 -1.38
C ARG A 263 3.70 -31.82 -2.74
N GLU A 264 5.00 -31.61 -2.97
CA GLU A 264 5.70 -31.96 -4.22
C GLU A 264 5.66 -33.46 -4.47
N THR A 265 5.96 -34.28 -3.46
CA THR A 265 5.92 -35.75 -3.59
C THR A 265 4.52 -36.32 -3.82
N GLU A 266 3.48 -35.66 -3.32
CA GLU A 266 2.09 -36.04 -3.52
C GLU A 266 1.49 -35.55 -4.85
N GLY A 267 2.27 -34.89 -5.73
CA GLY A 267 1.81 -34.31 -6.98
C GLY A 267 0.85 -33.13 -6.83
N LYS A 268 0.77 -32.54 -5.63
CA LYS A 268 -0.09 -31.40 -5.27
C LYS A 268 0.70 -30.08 -5.27
N GLY A 269 1.93 -30.07 -5.81
CA GLY A 269 2.78 -28.89 -5.89
C GLY A 269 2.21 -27.87 -6.85
N ASN A 270 2.18 -26.58 -6.45
CA ASN A 270 1.94 -25.45 -7.34
C ASN A 270 3.12 -25.29 -8.32
N MET A 271 2.89 -24.65 -9.47
CA MET A 271 3.94 -24.33 -10.46
C MET A 271 5.13 -23.55 -9.88
N MET A 272 4.98 -22.93 -8.70
CA MET A 272 6.01 -22.20 -7.98
C MET A 272 6.12 -22.77 -6.56
N SER A 273 7.15 -23.62 -6.34
CA SER A 273 7.47 -24.13 -4.99
C SER A 273 8.26 -23.09 -4.20
N PHE A 274 7.83 -22.85 -2.96
CA PHE A 274 8.56 -21.99 -2.01
C PHE A 274 9.62 -22.76 -1.19
N ARG A 275 9.78 -24.07 -1.42
CA ARG A 275 10.65 -24.93 -0.62
C ARG A 275 12.08 -24.39 -0.48
N THR A 276 12.77 -24.16 -1.59
CA THR A 276 14.16 -23.68 -1.59
C THR A 276 14.31 -22.30 -0.94
N TYR A 277 13.30 -21.43 -1.08
CA TYR A 277 13.27 -20.13 -0.40
C TYR A 277 13.14 -20.29 1.12
N PHE A 278 12.31 -21.22 1.58
CA PHE A 278 12.17 -21.50 3.01
C PHE A 278 13.40 -22.14 3.60
N GLU A 279 14.03 -23.11 2.91
CA GLU A 279 15.31 -23.70 3.32
C GLU A 279 16.38 -22.63 3.51
N LYS A 280 16.51 -21.71 2.53
CA LYS A 280 17.47 -20.59 2.60
C LYS A 280 17.18 -19.65 3.77
N LEU A 281 15.92 -19.25 3.98
CA LEU A 281 15.54 -18.39 5.10
C LEU A 281 15.80 -19.04 6.45
N ALA A 282 15.53 -20.35 6.58
CA ALA A 282 15.83 -21.09 7.79
C ALA A 282 17.34 -21.09 8.11
N GLU A 283 18.19 -21.32 7.10
CA GLU A 283 19.64 -21.27 7.24
C GLU A 283 20.14 -19.87 7.63
N GLU A 284 19.70 -18.84 6.93
CA GLU A 284 20.06 -17.46 7.23
C GLU A 284 19.66 -17.04 8.67
N LEU A 285 18.51 -17.49 9.15
CA LEU A 285 18.04 -17.18 10.50
C LEU A 285 18.81 -17.93 11.60
N LYS A 286 19.44 -19.07 11.29
CA LYS A 286 20.28 -19.83 12.22
C LYS A 286 21.70 -19.26 12.38
N GLN A 287 22.15 -18.42 11.46
CA GLN A 287 23.44 -17.72 11.53
C GLN A 287 23.37 -16.50 12.47
#